data_356e495af8db37d9c5978563205dea9d
#
_entry.id   356e495af8db37d9c5978563205dea9d
#
_cell.length_a   1.000
_cell.length_b   1.000
_cell.length_c   1.000
_cell.angle_alpha   90.00
_cell.angle_beta   90.00
_cell.angle_gamma   90.00
#
_symmetry.space_group_name_H-M   'P 1'
#
loop_
_entity.id
_entity.type
_entity.pdbx_description
1 polymer ?
#
loop_
_entity_poly.entity_id
_entity_poly.type
_entity_poly.pdbx_seq_one_letter_code
_entity_poly.pdbx_strand_id
1 'polypeptide(L)'
;GAYALLSPDGRVARLSSSMEAILHCNDVLGYRNQQLVAKSPLEHAVLQRFVMQASLRQTGIATPAPLRLRGAGREHGIILRAVPLGMVGDVFDVIRPSALIVAVDLDAPLAVKLSTLRSVWGLTSREAELALLIAGGHTIDQSAHKLGMSNLTARHHLKSIFRRMEIERQADLVRLITKLG
;
A
#
# COMPACT_ATOMS: atom_id res chain seq x y z
N GLY A 1 5.23 -2.62 -5.48
CA GLY A 1 5.08 -1.90 -4.22
C GLY A 1 5.66 -0.49 -4.28
N ALA A 2 5.19 0.39 -3.41
CA ALA A 2 5.66 1.78 -3.34
C ALA A 2 6.96 1.86 -2.53
N TYR A 3 8.01 2.36 -3.15
CA TYR A 3 9.30 2.51 -2.48
C TYR A 3 10.08 3.75 -2.92
N ALA A 4 10.97 4.22 -2.02
CA ALA A 4 11.97 5.24 -2.27
C ALA A 4 13.36 4.71 -1.88
N LEU A 5 14.35 4.90 -2.72
CA LEU A 5 15.76 4.67 -2.38
C LEU A 5 16.35 5.97 -1.83
N LEU A 6 17.02 5.87 -0.69
CA LEU A 6 17.67 7.01 -0.04
C LEU A 6 19.19 6.92 -0.19
N SER A 7 19.82 8.06 -0.42
CA SER A 7 21.27 8.25 -0.29
C SER A 7 21.67 8.39 1.19
N PRO A 8 22.97 8.31 1.52
CA PRO A 8 23.46 8.41 2.91
C PRO A 8 23.10 9.72 3.62
N ASP A 9 22.87 10.80 2.89
CA ASP A 9 22.42 12.09 3.39
C ASP A 9 20.88 12.20 3.58
N GLY A 10 20.15 11.07 3.38
CA GLY A 10 18.70 11.03 3.52
C GLY A 10 17.90 11.60 2.34
N ARG A 11 18.58 11.94 1.26
CA ARG A 11 17.90 12.39 0.04
C ARG A 11 17.36 11.20 -0.77
N VAL A 12 16.30 11.44 -1.48
CA VAL A 12 15.71 10.45 -2.37
C VAL A 12 16.53 10.37 -3.67
N ALA A 13 17.13 9.21 -3.88
CA ALA A 13 17.88 8.91 -5.08
C ALA A 13 16.97 8.39 -6.21
N ARG A 14 15.93 7.64 -5.84
CA ARG A 14 14.97 7.05 -6.79
C ARG A 14 13.61 6.80 -6.13
N LEU A 15 12.55 6.97 -6.93
CA LEU A 15 11.18 6.62 -6.57
C LEU A 15 10.66 5.51 -7.49
N SER A 16 9.80 4.66 -6.99
CA SER A 16 8.96 3.80 -7.83
C SER A 16 7.72 4.55 -8.28
N SER A 17 7.14 4.16 -9.43
CA SER A 17 5.91 4.76 -9.95
C SER A 17 4.75 4.70 -8.93
N SER A 18 4.68 3.62 -8.15
CA SER A 18 3.68 3.51 -7.07
C SER A 18 3.93 4.50 -5.93
N MET A 19 5.20 4.80 -5.61
CA MET A 19 5.53 5.82 -4.62
C MET A 19 5.21 7.22 -5.14
N GLU A 20 5.52 7.50 -6.40
CA GLU A 20 5.14 8.77 -7.04
C GLU A 20 3.63 8.99 -6.99
N ALA A 21 2.84 7.95 -7.29
CA ALA A 21 1.39 8.03 -7.19
C ALA A 21 0.92 8.37 -5.76
N ILE A 22 1.50 7.75 -4.73
CA ILE A 22 1.22 8.09 -3.33
C ILE A 22 1.56 9.56 -3.06
N LEU A 23 2.74 10.02 -3.46
CA LEU A 23 3.20 11.39 -3.20
C LEU A 23 2.34 12.46 -3.90
N HIS A 24 1.76 12.14 -5.05
CA HIS A 24 0.87 13.05 -5.79
C HIS A 24 -0.58 13.06 -5.29
N CYS A 25 -1.12 11.90 -4.94
CA CYS A 25 -2.54 11.75 -4.59
C CYS A 25 -2.83 11.88 -3.09
N ASN A 26 -1.80 12.11 -2.26
CA ASN A 26 -1.89 11.93 -0.83
C ASN A 26 -1.68 13.24 -0.06
N ASP A 27 -2.50 13.45 0.98
CA ASP A 27 -2.41 14.62 1.87
C ASP A 27 -1.51 14.41 3.09
N VAL A 28 -0.82 13.28 3.20
CA VAL A 28 0.01 12.92 4.35
C VAL A 28 1.49 13.09 4.03
N LEU A 29 1.93 12.44 2.94
CA LEU A 29 3.32 12.35 2.52
C LEU A 29 3.49 13.12 1.19
N GLY A 30 4.55 13.88 1.09
CA GLY A 30 4.92 14.64 -0.10
C GLY A 30 6.39 14.50 -0.42
N TYR A 31 6.80 15.14 -1.51
CA TYR A 31 8.17 15.17 -1.99
C TYR A 31 8.57 16.59 -2.35
N ARG A 32 9.66 17.09 -1.75
CA ARG A 32 10.18 18.43 -2.01
C ARG A 32 11.71 18.44 -1.86
N ASN A 33 12.41 19.06 -2.79
CA ASN A 33 13.88 19.21 -2.74
C ASN A 33 14.63 17.89 -2.50
N GLN A 34 14.22 16.83 -3.19
CA GLN A 34 14.76 15.47 -3.04
C GLN A 34 14.57 14.87 -1.63
N GLN A 35 13.60 15.32 -0.88
CA GLN A 35 13.29 14.80 0.45
C GLN A 35 11.83 14.40 0.58
N LEU A 36 11.59 13.37 1.36
CA LEU A 36 10.24 13.02 1.81
C LEU A 36 9.82 14.03 2.87
N VAL A 37 8.63 14.60 2.72
CA VAL A 37 8.08 15.59 3.65
C VAL A 37 6.70 15.14 4.11
N ALA A 38 6.38 15.30 5.38
CA ALA A 38 5.00 15.15 5.85
C ALA A 38 4.34 16.53 5.88
N LYS A 39 3.05 16.59 5.55
CA LYS A 39 2.31 17.86 5.53
C LYS A 39 2.04 18.41 6.93
N SER A 40 1.91 17.55 7.94
CA SER A 40 1.83 17.95 9.34
C SER A 40 3.22 18.29 9.89
N PRO A 41 3.46 19.47 10.50
CA PRO A 41 4.76 19.83 11.07
C PRO A 41 5.26 18.85 12.15
N LEU A 42 4.35 18.32 12.97
CA LEU A 42 4.69 17.33 14.00
C LEU A 42 5.14 16.01 13.38
N GLU A 43 4.39 15.52 12.39
CA GLU A 43 4.73 14.30 11.68
C GLU A 43 5.99 14.48 10.81
N HIS A 44 6.23 15.69 10.31
CA HIS A 44 7.45 15.99 9.55
C HIS A 44 8.71 15.82 10.39
N ALA A 45 8.72 16.30 11.63
CA ALA A 45 9.86 16.15 12.52
C ALA A 45 10.16 14.66 12.83
N VAL A 46 9.10 13.86 13.01
CA VAL A 46 9.22 12.41 13.23
C VAL A 46 9.72 11.70 11.96
N LEU A 47 9.18 12.08 10.80
CA LEU A 47 9.62 11.56 9.50
C LEU A 47 11.09 11.83 9.24
N GLN A 48 11.57 13.06 9.50
CA GLN A 48 12.98 13.41 9.30
C GLN A 48 13.91 12.57 10.20
N ARG A 49 13.52 12.37 11.45
CA ARG A 49 14.25 11.48 12.37
C ARG A 49 14.29 10.04 11.86
N PHE A 50 13.16 9.52 11.39
CA PHE A 50 13.03 8.18 10.81
C PHE A 50 13.94 8.02 9.58
N VAL A 51 13.91 8.98 8.64
CA VAL A 51 14.76 8.99 7.44
C VAL A 51 16.24 9.04 7.82
N MET A 52 16.63 9.90 8.77
CA MET A 52 18.00 9.99 9.22
C MET A 52 18.48 8.68 9.84
N GLN A 53 17.70 8.06 10.72
CA GLN A 53 18.02 6.76 11.31
C GLN A 53 18.15 5.66 10.25
N ALA A 54 17.25 5.65 9.26
CA ALA A 54 17.29 4.69 8.16
C ALA A 54 18.55 4.85 7.29
N SER A 55 19.02 6.08 7.09
CA SER A 55 20.16 6.40 6.23
C SER A 55 21.52 6.19 6.90
N LEU A 56 21.57 6.14 8.24
CA LEU A 56 22.82 5.89 8.99
C LEU A 56 23.32 4.48 8.73
N ARG A 57 24.49 4.39 8.05
CA ARG A 57 25.20 3.14 7.74
C ARG A 57 26.04 2.65 8.92
N GLN A 58 25.46 2.42 10.08
CA GLN A 58 26.23 1.81 11.15
C GLN A 58 25.91 0.33 11.26
N THR A 59 26.92 -0.51 11.07
CA THR A 59 26.87 -1.93 11.41
C THR A 59 26.49 -2.08 12.89
N GLY A 60 25.33 -2.67 13.14
CA GLY A 60 24.85 -2.90 14.52
C GLY A 60 23.73 -1.98 15.00
N ILE A 61 23.31 -0.95 14.24
CA ILE A 61 22.14 -0.15 14.60
C ILE A 61 20.88 -0.89 14.11
N ALA A 62 19.94 -1.07 15.02
CA ALA A 62 18.64 -1.65 14.71
C ALA A 62 17.90 -0.83 13.66
N THR A 63 17.29 -1.49 12.70
CA THR A 63 16.37 -0.87 11.74
C THR A 63 15.33 -0.05 12.50
N PRO A 64 15.06 1.21 12.13
CA PRO A 64 14.05 2.00 12.82
C PRO A 64 12.69 1.27 12.77
N ALA A 65 11.93 1.37 13.86
CA ALA A 65 10.58 0.84 13.92
C ALA A 65 9.72 1.46 12.80
N PRO A 66 8.73 0.72 12.28
CA PRO A 66 7.81 1.26 11.28
C PRO A 66 7.17 2.56 11.76
N LEU A 67 7.14 3.57 10.91
CA LEU A 67 6.54 4.87 11.19
C LEU A 67 5.16 4.93 10.56
N ARG A 68 4.13 5.27 11.35
CA ARG A 68 2.80 5.58 10.86
C ARG A 68 2.59 7.09 10.82
N LEU A 69 2.26 7.60 9.64
CA LEU A 69 1.81 8.98 9.42
C LEU A 69 0.29 8.96 9.22
N ARG A 70 -0.43 9.72 10.03
CA ARG A 70 -1.90 9.69 10.01
C ARG A 70 -2.50 10.68 9.03
N GLY A 71 -1.95 11.91 8.98
CA GLY A 71 -2.54 12.99 8.21
C GLY A 71 -3.89 13.46 8.72
N ALA A 72 -4.33 14.61 8.27
CA ALA A 72 -5.66 15.13 8.58
C ALA A 72 -6.70 14.50 7.64
N GLY A 73 -7.81 13.99 8.20
CA GLY A 73 -8.93 13.47 7.41
C GLY A 73 -8.76 12.05 6.86
N ARG A 74 -7.74 11.31 7.28
CA ARG A 74 -7.56 9.90 6.95
C ARG A 74 -7.88 8.98 8.13
N GLU A 75 -8.43 7.82 7.83
CA GLU A 75 -8.81 6.85 8.86
C GLU A 75 -7.58 6.07 9.36
N HIS A 76 -6.76 5.59 8.46
CA HIS A 76 -5.64 4.71 8.77
C HIS A 76 -4.27 5.32 8.47
N GLY A 77 -4.13 6.14 7.41
CA GLY A 77 -2.91 6.83 7.02
C GLY A 77 -1.90 5.95 6.28
N ILE A 78 -0.61 6.30 6.37
CA ILE A 78 0.49 5.63 5.66
C ILE A 78 1.45 5.01 6.67
N ILE A 79 1.86 3.77 6.40
CA ILE A 79 2.97 3.12 7.12
C ILE A 79 4.22 3.20 6.26
N LEU A 80 5.32 3.67 6.85
CA LEU A 80 6.66 3.65 6.29
C LEU A 80 7.51 2.60 7.01
N ARG A 81 8.20 1.77 6.23
CA ARG A 81 9.19 0.82 6.73
C ARG A 81 10.53 1.09 6.08
N ALA A 82 11.59 1.09 6.87
CA ALA A 82 12.94 1.21 6.37
C ALA A 82 13.59 -0.17 6.25
N VAL A 83 14.31 -0.39 5.16
CA VAL A 83 15.17 -1.55 4.95
C VAL A 83 16.57 -1.01 4.68
N PRO A 84 17.52 -1.17 5.61
CA PRO A 84 18.89 -0.75 5.37
C PRO A 84 19.49 -1.58 4.24
N LEU A 85 20.16 -0.91 3.32
CA LEU A 85 20.87 -1.55 2.23
C LEU A 85 22.34 -1.68 2.61
N GLY A 86 22.80 -2.91 2.81
CA GLY A 86 24.21 -3.20 3.07
C GLY A 86 25.10 -2.81 1.88
N MET A 87 26.40 -2.71 2.14
CA MET A 87 27.38 -2.50 1.06
C MET A 87 27.41 -3.76 0.18
N VAL A 88 26.77 -3.69 -0.98
CA VAL A 88 27.03 -4.63 -2.06
C VAL A 88 28.15 -4.04 -2.91
N GLY A 89 29.28 -4.71 -2.90
CA GLY A 89 30.52 -4.62 -3.67
C GLY A 89 30.82 -3.40 -4.54
N ASP A 90 32.09 -3.10 -4.60
CA ASP A 90 32.72 -2.12 -5.47
C ASP A 90 32.53 -2.45 -6.94
N VAL A 91 31.50 -1.91 -7.56
CA VAL A 91 31.51 -1.73 -9.02
C VAL A 91 30.71 -0.49 -9.41
N PHE A 92 31.42 0.51 -9.93
CA PHE A 92 30.92 1.73 -10.61
C PHE A 92 30.07 2.73 -9.81
N ASP A 93 30.75 3.75 -9.45
CA ASP A 93 30.44 5.17 -9.27
C ASP A 93 29.09 5.64 -9.80
N VAL A 94 28.00 5.52 -9.02
CA VAL A 94 26.81 6.40 -9.08
C VAL A 94 25.90 6.08 -7.89
N ILE A 95 25.67 7.06 -7.01
CA ILE A 95 24.68 7.13 -5.94
C ILE A 95 24.43 5.78 -5.24
N ARG A 96 25.23 5.47 -4.21
CA ARG A 96 25.05 4.27 -3.36
C ARG A 96 23.85 4.48 -2.43
N PRO A 97 22.70 3.83 -2.66
CA PRO A 97 21.59 3.95 -1.73
C PRO A 97 21.97 3.35 -0.38
N SER A 98 21.60 4.04 0.70
CA SER A 98 21.84 3.58 2.08
C SER A 98 20.63 2.85 2.66
N ALA A 99 19.44 3.19 2.21
CA ALA A 99 18.20 2.60 2.68
C ALA A 99 17.12 2.56 1.59
N LEU A 100 16.22 1.61 1.74
CA LEU A 100 14.97 1.51 1.02
C LEU A 100 13.84 1.87 1.98
N ILE A 101 13.05 2.86 1.65
CA ILE A 101 11.79 3.16 2.36
C ILE A 101 10.65 2.54 1.55
N VAL A 102 9.89 1.67 2.19
CA VAL A 102 8.66 1.09 1.63
C VAL A 102 7.47 1.79 2.27
N ALA A 103 6.55 2.27 1.45
CA ALA A 103 5.30 2.89 1.88
C ALA A 103 4.11 1.97 1.61
N VAL A 104 3.21 1.90 2.59
CA VAL A 104 1.90 1.24 2.47
C VAL A 104 0.83 2.26 2.83
N ASP A 105 0.04 2.67 1.86
CA ASP A 105 -1.14 3.51 2.07
C ASP A 105 -2.30 2.61 2.51
N LEU A 106 -2.70 2.72 3.76
CA LEU A 106 -3.74 1.88 4.35
C LEU A 106 -5.16 2.29 3.93
N ASP A 107 -5.31 3.51 3.43
CA ASP A 107 -6.59 4.05 2.95
C ASP A 107 -6.70 3.96 1.42
N ALA A 108 -5.66 3.47 0.74
CA ALA A 108 -5.70 3.28 -0.70
C ALA A 108 -6.73 2.21 -1.07
N PRO A 109 -7.53 2.43 -2.11
CA PRO A 109 -8.39 1.39 -2.63
C PRO A 109 -7.57 0.18 -3.08
N LEU A 110 -8.16 -1.00 -2.98
CA LEU A 110 -7.51 -2.24 -3.45
C LEU A 110 -7.12 -2.10 -4.93
N ALA A 111 -5.82 -2.26 -5.21
CA ALA A 111 -5.26 -2.10 -6.56
C ALA A 111 -5.55 -3.30 -7.50
N VAL A 112 -6.49 -4.17 -7.12
CA VAL A 112 -6.83 -5.37 -7.89
C VAL A 112 -7.79 -5.02 -9.03
N LYS A 113 -7.41 -5.36 -10.25
CA LYS A 113 -8.24 -5.14 -11.43
C LYS A 113 -9.35 -6.19 -11.53
N LEU A 114 -10.55 -5.77 -11.94
CA LEU A 114 -11.67 -6.67 -12.25
C LEU A 114 -11.27 -7.77 -13.23
N SER A 115 -10.47 -7.44 -14.25
CA SER A 115 -9.96 -8.40 -15.23
C SER A 115 -9.16 -9.53 -14.59
N THR A 116 -8.38 -9.25 -13.55
CA THR A 116 -7.60 -10.26 -12.81
C THR A 116 -8.52 -11.26 -12.12
N LEU A 117 -9.55 -10.79 -11.41
CA LEU A 117 -10.51 -11.68 -10.74
C LEU A 117 -11.27 -12.55 -11.73
N ARG A 118 -11.62 -11.97 -12.89
CA ARG A 118 -12.31 -12.69 -13.95
C ARG A 118 -11.43 -13.76 -14.60
N SER A 119 -10.18 -13.45 -14.87
CA SER A 119 -9.26 -14.39 -15.53
C SER A 119 -8.79 -15.51 -14.61
N VAL A 120 -8.56 -15.22 -13.31
CA VAL A 120 -8.03 -16.20 -12.35
C VAL A 120 -9.12 -17.18 -11.88
N TRP A 121 -10.32 -16.68 -11.58
CA TRP A 121 -11.40 -17.51 -10.99
C TRP A 121 -12.64 -17.65 -11.87
N GLY A 122 -12.62 -17.14 -13.09
CA GLY A 122 -13.76 -17.21 -13.99
C GLY A 122 -14.99 -16.43 -13.51
N LEU A 123 -14.80 -15.38 -12.68
CA LEU A 123 -15.90 -14.58 -12.17
C LEU A 123 -16.55 -13.78 -13.30
N THR A 124 -17.86 -13.61 -13.25
CA THR A 124 -18.56 -12.66 -14.09
C THR A 124 -18.21 -11.23 -13.70
N SER A 125 -18.50 -10.24 -14.53
CA SER A 125 -18.23 -8.82 -14.20
C SER A 125 -18.91 -8.41 -12.89
N ARG A 126 -20.17 -8.80 -12.69
CA ARG A 126 -20.96 -8.48 -11.48
C ARG A 126 -20.43 -9.19 -10.22
N GLU A 127 -19.99 -10.45 -10.37
CA GLU A 127 -19.34 -11.17 -9.27
C GLU A 127 -18.01 -10.53 -8.89
N ALA A 128 -17.20 -10.13 -9.86
CA ALA A 128 -15.92 -9.46 -9.59
C ALA A 128 -16.09 -8.07 -8.94
N GLU A 129 -17.07 -7.27 -9.38
CA GLU A 129 -17.44 -6.00 -8.76
C GLU A 129 -17.85 -6.21 -7.28
N LEU A 130 -18.73 -7.16 -7.02
CA LEU A 130 -19.18 -7.49 -5.68
C LEU A 130 -18.01 -7.96 -4.79
N ALA A 131 -17.16 -8.85 -5.33
CA ALA A 131 -16.00 -9.36 -4.61
C ALA A 131 -15.03 -8.23 -4.20
N LEU A 132 -14.77 -7.26 -5.09
CA LEU A 132 -13.92 -6.09 -4.78
C LEU A 132 -14.54 -5.18 -3.72
N LEU A 133 -15.83 -4.91 -3.76
CA LEU A 133 -16.50 -4.10 -2.76
C LEU A 133 -16.40 -4.75 -1.37
N ILE A 134 -16.66 -6.06 -1.30
CA ILE A 134 -16.56 -6.81 -0.03
C ILE A 134 -15.11 -6.84 0.46
N ALA A 135 -14.14 -7.07 -0.44
CA ALA A 135 -12.73 -7.04 -0.08
C ALA A 135 -12.26 -5.65 0.37
N GLY A 136 -12.89 -4.58 -0.13
CA GLY A 136 -12.71 -3.20 0.29
C GLY A 136 -13.44 -2.83 1.59
N GLY A 137 -14.02 -3.80 2.32
CA GLY A 137 -14.63 -3.58 3.63
C GLY A 137 -16.11 -3.23 3.61
N HIS A 138 -16.77 -3.22 2.44
CA HIS A 138 -18.20 -2.96 2.38
C HIS A 138 -19.00 -4.19 2.84
N THR A 139 -20.11 -3.95 3.54
CA THR A 139 -21.09 -5.02 3.83
C THR A 139 -21.79 -5.48 2.55
N ILE A 140 -22.44 -6.65 2.61
CA ILE A 140 -23.25 -7.17 1.49
C ILE A 140 -24.33 -6.16 1.10
N ASP A 141 -25.00 -5.55 2.08
CA ASP A 141 -26.08 -4.60 1.86
C ASP A 141 -25.58 -3.31 1.21
N GLN A 142 -24.43 -2.78 1.67
CA GLN A 142 -23.79 -1.62 1.05
C GLN A 142 -23.34 -1.93 -0.38
N SER A 143 -22.80 -3.12 -0.61
CA SER A 143 -22.34 -3.57 -1.93
C SER A 143 -23.53 -3.76 -2.88
N ALA A 144 -24.62 -4.35 -2.42
CA ALA A 144 -25.85 -4.52 -3.20
C ALA A 144 -26.42 -3.16 -3.64
N HIS A 145 -26.50 -2.21 -2.70
CA HIS A 145 -26.95 -0.84 -2.98
C HIS A 145 -26.06 -0.16 -4.03
N LYS A 146 -24.72 -0.22 -3.87
CA LYS A 146 -23.77 0.37 -4.82
C LYS A 146 -23.86 -0.23 -6.22
N LEU A 147 -24.18 -1.52 -6.31
CA LEU A 147 -24.31 -2.23 -7.59
C LEU A 147 -25.73 -2.21 -8.18
N GLY A 148 -26.68 -1.57 -7.51
CA GLY A 148 -28.07 -1.48 -7.96
C GLY A 148 -28.77 -2.84 -8.02
N MET A 149 -28.47 -3.76 -7.09
CA MET A 149 -29.07 -5.08 -6.99
C MET A 149 -29.72 -5.32 -5.63
N SER A 150 -30.64 -6.31 -5.57
CA SER A 150 -31.24 -6.69 -4.29
C SER A 150 -30.24 -7.43 -3.40
N ASN A 151 -30.46 -7.38 -2.07
CA ASN A 151 -29.66 -8.14 -1.11
C ASN A 151 -29.71 -9.64 -1.37
N LEU A 152 -30.85 -10.15 -1.83
CA LEU A 152 -31.01 -11.56 -2.20
C LEU A 152 -30.09 -11.89 -3.40
N THR A 153 -30.09 -11.06 -4.42
CA THR A 153 -29.21 -11.20 -5.60
C THR A 153 -27.73 -11.16 -5.21
N ALA A 154 -27.34 -10.21 -4.36
CA ALA A 154 -25.96 -10.10 -3.86
C ALA A 154 -25.52 -11.36 -3.10
N ARG A 155 -26.40 -11.93 -2.24
CA ARG A 155 -26.14 -13.19 -1.54
C ARG A 155 -25.99 -14.38 -2.50
N HIS A 156 -26.79 -14.43 -3.56
CA HIS A 156 -26.64 -15.46 -4.59
C HIS A 156 -25.30 -15.34 -5.34
N HIS A 157 -24.93 -14.11 -5.72
CA HIS A 157 -23.60 -13.87 -6.32
C HIS A 157 -22.48 -14.24 -5.36
N LEU A 158 -22.59 -13.90 -4.07
CA LEU A 158 -21.56 -14.23 -3.08
C LEU A 158 -21.38 -15.75 -2.93
N LYS A 159 -22.48 -16.52 -2.93
CA LYS A 159 -22.44 -17.98 -2.93
C LYS A 159 -21.75 -18.54 -4.18
N SER A 160 -22.01 -17.94 -5.35
CA SER A 160 -21.36 -18.32 -6.61
C SER A 160 -19.86 -18.00 -6.59
N ILE A 161 -19.47 -16.81 -6.06
CA ILE A 161 -18.08 -16.40 -5.86
C ILE A 161 -17.36 -17.41 -4.98
N PHE A 162 -17.93 -17.77 -3.83
CA PHE A 162 -17.32 -18.74 -2.91
C PHE A 162 -17.06 -20.09 -3.58
N ARG A 163 -18.02 -20.59 -4.34
CA ARG A 163 -17.86 -21.84 -5.08
C ARG A 163 -16.76 -21.76 -6.15
N ARG A 164 -16.68 -20.63 -6.91
CA ARG A 164 -15.67 -20.45 -7.97
C ARG A 164 -14.26 -20.23 -7.42
N MET A 165 -14.15 -19.58 -6.27
CA MET A 165 -12.88 -19.32 -5.59
C MET A 165 -12.49 -20.46 -4.63
N GLU A 166 -13.32 -21.50 -4.48
CA GLU A 166 -13.10 -22.64 -3.58
C GLU A 166 -12.85 -22.20 -2.14
N ILE A 167 -13.68 -21.26 -1.65
CA ILE A 167 -13.63 -20.71 -0.29
C ILE A 167 -14.98 -20.86 0.42
N GLU A 168 -14.95 -20.86 1.75
CA GLU A 168 -16.15 -21.01 2.57
C GLU A 168 -16.57 -19.74 3.31
N ARG A 169 -15.61 -18.82 3.54
CA ARG A 169 -15.83 -17.66 4.40
C ARG A 169 -15.47 -16.36 3.70
N GLN A 170 -16.17 -15.29 4.05
CA GLN A 170 -15.89 -13.96 3.55
C GLN A 170 -14.46 -13.50 3.89
N ALA A 171 -13.92 -13.91 5.05
CA ALA A 171 -12.55 -13.61 5.43
C ALA A 171 -11.52 -14.19 4.45
N ASP A 172 -11.79 -15.37 3.88
CA ASP A 172 -10.92 -15.97 2.87
C ASP A 172 -10.97 -15.20 1.55
N LEU A 173 -12.15 -14.70 1.16
CA LEU A 173 -12.31 -13.81 0.01
C LEU A 173 -11.43 -12.57 0.16
N VAL A 174 -11.56 -11.88 1.30
CA VAL A 174 -10.76 -10.68 1.60
C VAL A 174 -9.28 -11.01 1.54
N ARG A 175 -8.85 -12.08 2.23
CA ARG A 175 -7.45 -12.51 2.27
C ARG A 175 -6.88 -12.81 0.88
N LEU A 176 -7.62 -13.51 0.01
CA LEU A 176 -7.16 -13.87 -1.33
C LEU A 176 -7.04 -12.63 -2.22
N ILE A 177 -8.04 -11.76 -2.19
CA ILE A 177 -8.05 -10.55 -3.03
C ILE A 177 -6.95 -9.58 -2.58
N THR A 178 -6.75 -9.37 -1.27
CA THR A 178 -5.69 -8.47 -0.77
C THR A 178 -4.27 -8.98 -1.10
N LYS A 179 -4.08 -10.27 -1.30
CA LYS A 179 -2.78 -10.83 -1.74
C LYS A 179 -2.45 -10.58 -3.21
N LEU A 180 -3.44 -10.18 -4.01
CA LEU A 180 -3.25 -9.89 -5.43
C LEU A 180 -2.92 -8.42 -5.71
N GLY A 181 -3.16 -7.53 -4.77
CA GLY A 181 -2.81 -6.09 -4.83
C GLY A 181 -1.52 -5.84 -4.11
#